data_5026d7099d6b7074010dd713ed5db534
#
_entry.id   5026d7099d6b7074010dd713ed5db534
#
_cell.length_a   1.000
_cell.length_b   1.000
_cell.length_c   1.000
_cell.angle_alpha   90.00
_cell.angle_beta   90.00
_cell.angle_gamma   90.00
#
_symmetry.space_group_name_H-M   'P 1'
#
loop_
_entity.id
_entity.type
_entity.pdbx_description
1 polymer ?
#
loop_
_entity_poly.entity_id
_entity_poly.type
_entity_poly.pdbx_seq_one_letter_code
_entity_poly.pdbx_strand_id
1 'polypeptide(L)'
;MFNKRIASFILALGLSLFAKTISASCDFSPTANYPQDQTIRSTIPLSGLNKLSAPPGTPVGQIIFRQTISVSQSGVSPGVTIKCSSPGPLQQGYEYAALPWPASHYSNSVYQTNIPGVGVRITQDSINYTVYKAASSCFPKETPGCSFKGLSLDANLDLIKISEDLVPGTINGADLPTIRRSYGQASSMVAVYEFNFSGSVTITTPTCNITTTSGVVTVHMGENAIKKFTGIGSATSWKNAGITLTCPETFYGNSGVDNLIVSAGNYSPTTGTTNGSLRQNFWQLNLTPGNGIIDAKKGIIALNDSPIKAKGVGIQLSSTTKESGIINLNARIVGLLPNNGTTQIIIPLYARYIQTEEKVSPGRADGNLIYTVSYQ
;
A
#
# COMPACT_ATOMS: atom_id res chain seq x y z
N MET A 1 90.63 41.68 30.13
CA MET A 1 89.39 42.39 30.23
C MET A 1 88.29 41.43 29.67
N PHE A 2 87.60 40.67 30.54
CA PHE A 2 86.62 39.70 30.16
C PHE A 2 85.36 39.97 30.92
N ASN A 3 84.27 40.33 30.21
CA ASN A 3 82.93 40.44 30.78
C ASN A 3 82.22 39.10 30.66
N LYS A 4 81.89 38.48 31.81
CA LYS A 4 81.05 37.35 31.89
C LYS A 4 79.57 37.81 31.92
N ARG A 5 78.79 37.45 30.94
CA ARG A 5 77.27 37.54 30.99
C ARG A 5 76.74 36.20 31.45
N ILE A 6 76.07 36.25 32.59
CA ILE A 6 75.26 35.12 33.14
C ILE A 6 73.94 35.07 32.42
N ALA A 7 73.70 33.98 31.71
CA ALA A 7 72.38 33.69 31.09
C ALA A 7 71.54 32.88 32.10
N SER A 8 70.46 33.48 32.57
CA SER A 8 69.42 32.76 33.36
C SER A 8 68.54 32.00 32.46
N PHE A 9 68.59 30.66 32.55
CA PHE A 9 67.60 29.79 31.93
C PHE A 9 66.34 29.69 32.79
N ILE A 10 65.24 30.28 32.37
CA ILE A 10 63.94 30.07 32.97
C ILE A 10 63.35 28.81 32.32
N LEU A 11 63.31 27.74 33.11
CA LEU A 11 62.65 26.49 32.76
C LEU A 11 61.12 26.63 32.93
N ALA A 12 60.42 26.99 31.88
CA ALA A 12 58.97 27.03 31.89
C ALA A 12 58.42 25.58 31.82
N LEU A 13 58.04 25.03 32.96
CA LEU A 13 57.37 23.76 33.07
C LEU A 13 55.91 23.91 32.54
N GLY A 14 55.69 23.64 31.27
CA GLY A 14 54.35 23.59 30.66
C GLY A 14 53.55 22.40 31.19
N LEU A 15 52.71 22.63 32.18
CA LEU A 15 51.65 21.71 32.55
C LEU A 15 50.62 21.64 31.41
N SER A 16 50.81 20.75 30.48
CA SER A 16 49.75 20.37 29.53
C SER A 16 48.63 19.64 30.30
N LEU A 17 47.64 20.40 30.71
CA LEU A 17 46.35 19.84 31.14
C LEU A 17 45.75 19.12 29.93
N PHE A 18 45.99 17.82 29.84
CA PHE A 18 45.15 16.94 29.01
C PHE A 18 43.77 16.98 29.60
N ALA A 19 42.93 17.93 29.15
CA ALA A 19 41.48 17.83 29.33
C ALA A 19 41.07 16.53 28.68
N LYS A 20 40.86 15.47 29.46
CA LYS A 20 40.13 14.30 28.99
C LYS A 20 38.76 14.81 28.60
N THR A 21 38.51 14.95 27.33
CA THR A 21 37.18 15.12 26.82
C THR A 21 36.43 13.86 27.26
N ILE A 22 35.59 13.98 28.31
CA ILE A 22 34.67 12.95 28.71
C ILE A 22 33.66 12.87 27.56
N SER A 23 33.94 11.99 26.59
CA SER A 23 32.97 11.67 25.56
C SER A 23 31.77 11.04 26.27
N ALA A 24 30.61 11.62 26.06
CA ALA A 24 29.38 11.02 26.54
C ALA A 24 29.26 9.60 25.97
N SER A 25 29.21 8.60 26.81
CA SER A 25 28.92 7.22 26.39
C SER A 25 27.53 6.84 26.86
N CYS A 26 26.75 6.25 25.94
CA CYS A 26 25.49 5.62 26.26
C CYS A 26 25.67 4.10 26.16
N ASP A 27 25.04 3.35 27.06
CA ASP A 27 25.13 1.90 27.08
C ASP A 27 23.86 1.28 27.68
N PHE A 28 23.69 -0.02 27.51
CA PHE A 28 22.63 -0.76 28.19
C PHE A 28 22.79 -0.64 29.72
N SER A 29 21.66 -0.51 30.39
CA SER A 29 21.58 -0.50 31.86
C SER A 29 20.64 -1.59 32.34
N PRO A 30 21.12 -2.86 32.46
CA PRO A 30 20.32 -3.98 32.89
C PRO A 30 19.66 -3.75 34.25
N THR A 31 18.44 -4.27 34.43
CA THR A 31 17.71 -4.27 35.69
C THR A 31 17.40 -5.67 36.13
N ALA A 32 17.07 -5.88 37.40
CA ALA A 32 16.69 -7.19 37.93
C ALA A 32 15.49 -7.80 37.17
N ASN A 33 14.56 -6.97 36.70
CA ASN A 33 13.38 -7.39 35.96
C ASN A 33 13.63 -7.51 34.45
N TYR A 34 14.71 -6.90 33.97
CA TYR A 34 15.09 -6.90 32.57
C TYR A 34 16.61 -6.85 32.41
N PRO A 35 17.25 -8.01 32.36
CA PRO A 35 18.71 -8.11 32.32
C PRO A 35 19.33 -7.89 30.94
N GLN A 36 18.61 -7.26 30.00
CA GLN A 36 19.09 -7.04 28.63
C GLN A 36 20.29 -6.10 28.60
N ASP A 37 21.40 -6.58 28.10
CA ASP A 37 22.70 -5.90 28.01
C ASP A 37 23.26 -5.82 26.57
N GLN A 38 22.48 -6.27 25.59
CA GLN A 38 22.90 -6.31 24.19
C GLN A 38 21.74 -6.06 23.24
N THR A 39 22.06 -5.72 22.00
CA THR A 39 21.09 -5.53 20.91
C THR A 39 20.17 -6.75 20.76
N ILE A 40 18.88 -6.51 20.75
CA ILE A 40 17.85 -7.52 20.49
C ILE A 40 17.79 -7.75 18.98
N ARG A 41 18.23 -8.92 18.54
CA ARG A 41 18.19 -9.35 17.14
C ARG A 41 17.11 -10.39 16.94
N SER A 42 16.33 -10.21 15.89
CA SER A 42 15.28 -11.17 15.52
C SER A 42 15.04 -11.20 14.02
N THR A 43 14.55 -12.33 13.55
CA THR A 43 14.10 -12.51 12.17
C THR A 43 12.57 -12.55 12.17
N ILE A 44 11.94 -11.61 11.48
CA ILE A 44 10.50 -11.46 11.43
C ILE A 44 9.96 -12.21 10.21
N PRO A 45 9.07 -13.19 10.39
CA PRO A 45 8.45 -13.85 9.24
C PRO A 45 7.55 -12.88 8.51
N LEU A 46 7.64 -12.87 7.17
CA LEU A 46 6.59 -12.26 6.36
C LEU A 46 5.30 -13.04 6.61
N SER A 47 4.22 -12.31 6.83
CA SER A 47 2.92 -12.91 7.17
C SER A 47 2.50 -13.96 6.14
N GLY A 48 1.85 -15.04 6.58
CA GLY A 48 1.56 -16.25 5.79
C GLY A 48 0.64 -16.09 4.58
N LEU A 49 0.43 -14.89 4.08
CA LEU A 49 -0.28 -14.59 2.84
C LEU A 49 0.73 -14.59 1.69
N ASN A 50 1.06 -15.77 1.20
CA ASN A 50 2.16 -16.00 0.27
C ASN A 50 1.95 -15.43 -1.14
N LYS A 51 0.71 -15.04 -1.49
CA LYS A 51 0.37 -14.53 -2.83
C LYS A 51 -0.50 -13.28 -2.74
N LEU A 52 -0.12 -12.28 -3.52
CA LEU A 52 -0.84 -11.02 -3.69
C LEU A 52 -1.11 -10.77 -5.16
N SER A 53 -2.11 -9.97 -5.44
CA SER A 53 -2.39 -9.51 -6.80
C SER A 53 -2.32 -7.99 -6.87
N ALA A 54 -1.49 -7.51 -7.80
CA ALA A 54 -1.42 -6.12 -8.22
C ALA A 54 -1.72 -6.04 -9.72
N PRO A 55 -3.00 -6.09 -10.12
CA PRO A 55 -3.38 -6.03 -11.54
C PRO A 55 -2.86 -4.76 -12.22
N PRO A 56 -2.83 -4.70 -13.57
CA PRO A 56 -2.30 -3.54 -14.30
C PRO A 56 -2.92 -2.20 -13.92
N GLY A 57 -4.22 -2.17 -13.59
CA GLY A 57 -4.91 -0.94 -13.16
C GLY A 57 -4.67 -0.55 -11.69
N THR A 58 -3.86 -1.28 -10.94
CA THR A 58 -3.44 -0.87 -9.60
C THR A 58 -2.65 0.45 -9.71
N PRO A 59 -3.05 1.54 -9.03
CA PRO A 59 -2.37 2.83 -9.16
C PRO A 59 -0.92 2.80 -8.69
N VAL A 60 -0.05 3.56 -9.36
CA VAL A 60 1.30 3.84 -8.85
C VAL A 60 1.19 4.60 -7.53
N GLY A 61 1.98 4.20 -6.54
CA GLY A 61 1.93 4.69 -5.18
C GLY A 61 1.02 3.89 -4.24
N GLN A 62 0.23 2.95 -4.77
CA GLN A 62 -0.60 2.10 -3.92
C GLN A 62 0.25 1.11 -3.13
N ILE A 63 -0.03 1.02 -1.84
CA ILE A 63 0.50 -0.04 -0.98
C ILE A 63 -0.24 -1.32 -1.34
N ILE A 64 0.51 -2.32 -1.83
CA ILE A 64 -0.01 -3.65 -2.20
C ILE A 64 0.15 -4.66 -1.07
N PHE A 65 1.09 -4.40 -0.17
CA PHE A 65 1.32 -5.21 1.03
C PHE A 65 1.74 -4.30 2.18
N ARG A 66 1.12 -4.45 3.33
CA ARG A 66 1.57 -3.84 4.59
C ARG A 66 1.60 -4.89 5.69
N GLN A 67 2.73 -4.99 6.35
CA GLN A 67 2.88 -5.74 7.59
C GLN A 67 3.31 -4.80 8.70
N THR A 68 2.50 -4.71 9.75
CA THR A 68 2.87 -3.99 10.97
C THR A 68 3.60 -4.95 11.91
N ILE A 69 4.74 -4.50 12.39
CA ILE A 69 5.56 -5.19 13.38
C ILE A 69 5.34 -4.42 14.68
N SER A 70 4.79 -5.08 15.68
CA SER A 70 4.59 -4.48 17.00
C SER A 70 5.30 -5.33 18.05
N VAL A 71 6.34 -4.77 18.64
CA VAL A 71 7.12 -5.39 19.72
C VAL A 71 6.83 -4.63 20.98
N SER A 72 5.91 -5.15 21.78
CA SER A 72 5.48 -4.49 23.01
C SER A 72 6.21 -5.07 24.25
N GLN A 73 6.31 -4.23 25.25
CA GLN A 73 6.84 -4.56 26.57
C GLN A 73 5.73 -4.96 27.56
N SER A 74 4.66 -5.60 27.12
CA SER A 74 3.55 -5.92 28.02
C SER A 74 4.02 -6.74 29.23
N GLY A 75 3.82 -6.21 30.42
CA GLY A 75 4.07 -6.91 31.68
C GLY A 75 5.48 -6.76 32.28
N VAL A 76 6.40 -6.05 31.62
CA VAL A 76 7.76 -5.83 32.15
C VAL A 76 8.03 -4.33 32.32
N SER A 77 8.14 -3.86 33.55
CA SER A 77 8.55 -2.49 33.87
C SER A 77 9.84 -2.57 34.71
N PRO A 78 10.90 -1.81 34.36
CA PRO A 78 10.98 -0.72 33.40
C PRO A 78 11.32 -1.10 31.95
N GLY A 79 11.41 -2.37 31.57
CA GLY A 79 11.81 -2.80 30.22
C GLY A 79 13.27 -2.48 29.86
N VAL A 80 13.61 -2.52 28.54
CA VAL A 80 14.97 -2.16 28.08
C VAL A 80 15.30 -0.73 28.53
N THR A 81 16.49 -0.58 29.11
CA THR A 81 16.97 0.70 29.60
C THR A 81 18.33 1.01 29.00
N ILE A 82 18.49 2.23 28.47
CA ILE A 82 19.77 2.80 28.03
C ILE A 82 20.09 3.95 28.96
N LYS A 83 21.33 4.02 29.45
CA LYS A 83 21.84 5.08 30.29
C LYS A 83 23.04 5.75 29.61
N CYS A 84 23.06 7.08 29.64
CA CYS A 84 24.17 7.90 29.17
C CYS A 84 24.95 8.46 30.34
N SER A 85 26.29 8.48 30.25
CA SER A 85 27.18 8.89 31.36
C SER A 85 27.17 10.39 31.65
N SER A 86 26.72 11.21 30.70
CA SER A 86 26.66 12.67 30.86
C SER A 86 25.33 13.24 30.38
N PRO A 87 24.89 14.39 30.94
CA PRO A 87 23.73 15.12 30.41
C PRO A 87 24.00 15.60 28.98
N GLY A 88 22.96 15.55 28.15
CA GLY A 88 23.04 16.04 26.76
C GLY A 88 21.75 15.76 26.00
N PRO A 89 21.61 16.32 24.79
CA PRO A 89 20.44 16.07 23.96
C PRO A 89 20.38 14.59 23.56
N LEU A 90 19.26 13.97 23.90
CA LEU A 90 18.99 12.59 23.58
C LEU A 90 18.34 12.48 22.21
N GLN A 91 18.67 11.44 21.50
CA GLN A 91 18.16 11.12 20.17
C GLN A 91 17.66 9.70 20.10
N GLN A 92 16.74 9.47 19.20
CA GLN A 92 16.30 8.16 18.75
C GLN A 92 16.54 8.03 17.25
N GLY A 93 17.18 6.95 16.85
CA GLY A 93 17.52 6.66 15.47
C GLY A 93 16.54 5.66 14.87
N TYR A 94 16.11 5.94 13.65
CA TYR A 94 15.35 5.07 12.76
C TYR A 94 16.25 4.76 11.58
N GLU A 95 16.88 3.59 11.56
CA GLU A 95 17.99 3.31 10.69
C GLU A 95 17.81 2.02 9.92
N TYR A 96 18.46 1.93 8.75
CA TYR A 96 18.70 0.65 8.11
C TYR A 96 20.09 0.13 8.51
N ALA A 97 20.15 -1.04 9.17
CA ALA A 97 21.40 -1.73 9.44
C ALA A 97 21.97 -2.34 8.16
N ALA A 98 21.09 -2.77 7.24
CA ALA A 98 21.44 -3.16 5.88
C ALA A 98 20.35 -2.68 4.92
N LEU A 99 20.78 -2.18 3.77
CA LEU A 99 19.91 -1.67 2.72
C LEU A 99 20.38 -2.22 1.38
N PRO A 100 19.83 -3.36 0.92
CA PRO A 100 20.37 -4.06 -0.25
C PRO A 100 20.07 -3.37 -1.58
N TRP A 101 19.10 -2.44 -1.63
CA TRP A 101 18.61 -1.82 -2.85
C TRP A 101 18.72 -0.29 -2.81
N PRO A 102 18.96 0.36 -3.96
CA PRO A 102 19.00 1.81 -4.05
C PRO A 102 17.61 2.43 -3.88
N ALA A 103 17.56 3.73 -3.61
CA ALA A 103 16.32 4.50 -3.62
C ALA A 103 15.63 4.40 -5.00
N SER A 104 14.31 4.37 -4.99
CA SER A 104 13.52 4.32 -6.22
C SER A 104 13.34 5.71 -6.83
N HIS A 105 13.04 5.75 -8.13
CA HIS A 105 12.65 7.01 -8.80
C HIS A 105 11.29 7.54 -8.31
N TYR A 106 10.48 6.70 -7.69
CA TYR A 106 9.18 7.09 -7.15
C TYR A 106 9.30 8.02 -5.94
N SER A 107 10.22 7.72 -5.01
CA SER A 107 10.46 8.52 -3.80
C SER A 107 11.78 8.14 -3.14
N ASN A 108 12.50 9.11 -2.57
CA ASN A 108 13.73 8.88 -1.83
C ASN A 108 13.57 8.03 -0.55
N SER A 109 12.35 7.87 -0.05
CA SER A 109 12.04 7.03 1.10
C SER A 109 11.51 5.64 0.73
N VAL A 110 11.40 5.35 -0.57
CA VAL A 110 10.99 4.05 -1.11
C VAL A 110 12.16 3.48 -1.88
N TYR A 111 12.60 2.31 -1.50
CA TYR A 111 13.74 1.62 -2.10
C TYR A 111 13.25 0.59 -3.12
N GLN A 112 14.06 0.29 -4.11
CA GLN A 112 13.76 -0.74 -5.09
C GLN A 112 13.68 -2.12 -4.40
N THR A 113 13.21 -3.12 -5.12
CA THR A 113 13.28 -4.53 -4.76
C THR A 113 13.81 -5.32 -5.95
N ASN A 114 13.93 -6.63 -5.79
CA ASN A 114 14.28 -7.52 -6.92
C ASN A 114 13.15 -7.62 -7.97
N ILE A 115 11.97 -7.08 -7.71
CA ILE A 115 10.85 -7.04 -8.66
C ILE A 115 10.76 -5.65 -9.28
N PRO A 116 11.00 -5.48 -10.59
CA PRO A 116 10.75 -4.22 -11.28
C PRO A 116 9.31 -3.76 -11.08
N GLY A 117 9.14 -2.48 -10.73
CA GLY A 117 7.83 -1.88 -10.44
C GLY A 117 7.34 -2.04 -9.01
N VAL A 118 8.07 -2.73 -8.14
CA VAL A 118 7.78 -2.83 -6.71
C VAL A 118 8.89 -2.18 -5.89
N GLY A 119 8.50 -1.33 -4.95
CA GLY A 119 9.40 -0.73 -3.97
C GLY A 119 9.06 -1.15 -2.55
N VAL A 120 10.04 -1.03 -1.65
CA VAL A 120 9.89 -1.27 -0.22
C VAL A 120 10.10 0.01 0.57
N ARG A 121 9.29 0.22 1.59
CA ARG A 121 9.41 1.31 2.55
C ARG A 121 9.18 0.79 3.96
N ILE A 122 9.98 1.29 4.91
CA ILE A 122 9.77 1.06 6.34
C ILE A 122 9.44 2.40 7.00
N THR A 123 8.39 2.41 7.82
CA THR A 123 7.97 3.59 8.60
C THR A 123 7.65 3.20 10.04
N GLN A 124 7.79 4.15 10.94
CA GLN A 124 7.23 4.08 12.29
C GLN A 124 6.54 5.41 12.60
N ASP A 125 5.28 5.40 13.04
CA ASP A 125 4.50 6.62 13.34
C ASP A 125 4.58 7.68 12.22
N SER A 126 4.49 7.24 10.96
CA SER A 126 4.67 8.08 9.76
C SER A 126 6.10 8.62 9.56
N ILE A 127 7.07 8.21 10.36
CA ILE A 127 8.48 8.55 10.19
C ILE A 127 9.11 7.53 9.27
N ASN A 128 9.69 8.00 8.16
CA ASN A 128 10.50 7.15 7.30
C ASN A 128 11.82 6.80 7.98
N TYR A 129 12.32 5.59 7.77
CA TYR A 129 13.65 5.21 8.23
C TYR A 129 14.74 6.00 7.49
N THR A 130 15.89 6.12 8.16
CA THR A 130 17.05 7.00 7.98
C THR A 130 16.92 8.38 8.61
N VAL A 131 16.23 8.49 9.75
CA VAL A 131 16.06 9.76 10.47
C VAL A 131 16.52 9.62 11.92
N TYR A 132 17.16 10.68 12.42
CA TYR A 132 17.38 10.87 13.85
C TYR A 132 16.42 11.94 14.35
N LYS A 133 15.72 11.64 15.44
CA LYS A 133 14.82 12.61 16.08
C LYS A 133 15.25 12.90 17.51
N ALA A 134 15.10 14.13 17.94
CA ALA A 134 15.25 14.48 19.34
C ALA A 134 14.25 13.64 20.16
N ALA A 135 14.73 13.00 21.20
CA ALA A 135 13.88 12.31 22.16
C ALA A 135 13.45 13.30 23.24
N SER A 136 12.15 13.33 23.52
CA SER A 136 11.56 14.28 24.46
C SER A 136 11.79 13.94 25.95
N SER A 137 12.34 12.76 26.28
CA SER A 137 12.42 12.29 27.65
C SER A 137 13.84 11.90 28.07
N CYS A 138 14.46 12.83 28.80
CA CYS A 138 15.54 12.51 29.72
C CYS A 138 14.95 12.49 31.13
N PHE A 139 15.20 11.46 31.90
CA PHE A 139 14.77 11.38 33.29
C PHE A 139 15.83 12.03 34.18
N PRO A 140 15.66 13.31 34.62
CA PRO A 140 16.71 14.09 35.28
C PRO A 140 17.01 13.64 36.71
N LYS A 141 16.25 12.72 37.30
CA LYS A 141 16.40 12.32 38.70
C LYS A 141 17.51 11.31 38.95
N GLU A 142 18.10 10.76 37.92
CA GLU A 142 19.23 9.80 38.07
C GLU A 142 20.53 10.53 37.74
N THR A 143 21.22 11.01 38.75
CA THR A 143 22.57 11.59 38.62
C THR A 143 23.66 10.53 38.71
N PRO A 144 24.71 10.56 37.86
CA PRO A 144 24.83 11.41 36.69
C PRO A 144 24.37 10.70 35.42
N GLY A 145 23.56 11.36 34.61
CA GLY A 145 23.20 10.91 33.29
C GLY A 145 21.70 10.88 32.99
N CYS A 146 21.38 10.57 31.75
CA CYS A 146 20.02 10.41 31.27
C CYS A 146 19.74 8.96 30.91
N SER A 147 18.54 8.47 31.14
CA SER A 147 18.14 7.11 30.74
C SER A 147 16.87 7.11 29.90
N PHE A 148 16.84 6.18 28.94
CA PHE A 148 15.64 5.78 28.22
C PHE A 148 15.12 4.50 28.84
N LYS A 149 13.82 4.44 29.06
CA LYS A 149 13.16 3.26 29.64
C LYS A 149 11.95 2.88 28.80
N GLY A 150 11.59 1.62 28.83
CA GLY A 150 10.37 1.15 28.21
C GLY A 150 10.36 1.25 26.70
N LEU A 151 11.48 0.99 26.06
CA LEU A 151 11.63 1.13 24.61
C LEU A 151 10.86 0.03 23.88
N SER A 152 9.95 0.44 22.97
CA SER A 152 9.20 -0.44 22.07
C SER A 152 9.62 -0.22 20.62
N LEU A 153 9.24 -1.14 19.75
CA LEU A 153 9.36 -0.96 18.31
C LEU A 153 8.01 -1.27 17.68
N ASP A 154 7.47 -0.28 16.96
CA ASP A 154 6.34 -0.45 16.07
C ASP A 154 6.78 0.05 14.70
N ALA A 155 6.73 -0.83 13.70
CA ALA A 155 7.15 -0.49 12.34
C ALA A 155 6.18 -1.06 11.31
N ASN A 156 6.01 -0.35 10.21
CA ASN A 156 5.27 -0.83 9.05
C ASN A 156 6.25 -1.14 7.92
N LEU A 157 6.19 -2.36 7.43
CA LEU A 157 6.81 -2.77 6.17
C LEU A 157 5.76 -2.64 5.06
N ASP A 158 6.00 -1.75 4.11
CA ASP A 158 5.17 -1.53 2.94
C ASP A 158 5.86 -2.03 1.67
N LEU A 159 5.15 -2.82 0.86
CA LEU A 159 5.48 -3.01 -0.55
C LEU A 159 4.54 -2.13 -1.37
N ILE A 160 5.10 -1.34 -2.28
CA ILE A 160 4.41 -0.27 -3.00
C ILE A 160 4.59 -0.47 -4.50
N LYS A 161 3.52 -0.35 -5.29
CA LYS A 161 3.66 -0.25 -6.75
C LYS A 161 4.32 1.09 -7.10
N ILE A 162 5.49 1.07 -7.74
CA ILE A 162 6.29 2.27 -8.04
C ILE A 162 6.41 2.58 -9.53
N SER A 163 5.89 1.72 -10.39
CA SER A 163 5.87 1.90 -11.85
C SER A 163 4.61 1.27 -12.44
N GLU A 164 4.17 1.75 -13.60
CA GLU A 164 3.11 1.08 -14.38
C GLU A 164 3.56 -0.31 -14.87
N ASP A 165 4.85 -0.44 -15.19
CA ASP A 165 5.46 -1.69 -15.66
C ASP A 165 5.85 -2.60 -14.49
N LEU A 166 4.86 -3.07 -13.72
CA LEU A 166 5.08 -4.04 -12.66
C LEU A 166 5.22 -5.44 -13.26
N VAL A 167 6.34 -6.09 -12.95
CA VAL A 167 6.63 -7.48 -13.36
C VAL A 167 6.24 -8.43 -12.23
N PRO A 168 5.51 -9.54 -12.49
CA PRO A 168 5.22 -10.53 -11.47
C PRO A 168 6.50 -11.22 -10.98
N GLY A 169 6.53 -11.59 -9.69
CA GLY A 169 7.71 -12.22 -9.10
C GLY A 169 7.57 -12.49 -7.60
N THR A 170 8.65 -12.98 -6.99
CA THR A 170 8.71 -13.29 -5.56
C THR A 170 9.76 -12.42 -4.88
N ILE A 171 9.38 -11.79 -3.78
CA ILE A 171 10.26 -11.07 -2.87
C ILE A 171 10.56 -12.02 -1.70
N ASN A 172 11.84 -12.26 -1.42
CA ASN A 172 12.25 -12.99 -0.24
C ASN A 172 12.49 -12.01 0.91
N GLY A 173 12.12 -12.39 2.12
CA GLY A 173 12.35 -11.57 3.31
C GLY A 173 13.82 -11.24 3.52
N ALA A 174 14.72 -12.17 3.22
CA ALA A 174 16.18 -11.96 3.32
C ALA A 174 16.71 -10.85 2.39
N ASP A 175 15.99 -10.52 1.33
CA ASP A 175 16.37 -9.46 0.37
C ASP A 175 15.78 -8.08 0.76
N LEU A 176 15.03 -8.01 1.86
CA LEU A 176 14.47 -6.77 2.39
C LEU A 176 15.46 -6.04 3.31
N PRO A 177 15.30 -4.73 3.52
CA PRO A 177 16.14 -3.97 4.44
C PRO A 177 16.12 -4.53 5.86
N THR A 178 17.28 -4.58 6.52
CA THR A 178 17.37 -4.83 7.97
C THR A 178 17.15 -3.52 8.71
N ILE A 179 16.19 -3.48 9.61
CA ILE A 179 15.85 -2.28 10.38
C ILE A 179 16.59 -2.24 11.71
N ARG A 180 16.93 -1.03 12.16
CA ARG A 180 17.57 -0.76 13.44
C ARG A 180 16.87 0.39 14.17
N ARG A 181 16.68 0.22 15.47
CA ARG A 181 16.28 1.30 16.38
C ARG A 181 17.39 1.55 17.37
N SER A 182 17.85 2.79 17.40
CA SER A 182 18.95 3.23 18.27
C SER A 182 18.47 4.34 19.22
N TYR A 183 19.09 4.40 20.38
CA TYR A 183 18.83 5.43 21.40
C TYR A 183 20.13 5.87 22.01
N GLY A 184 20.24 7.15 22.34
CA GLY A 184 21.44 7.69 22.98
C GLY A 184 21.65 9.16 22.71
N GLN A 185 22.89 9.58 22.75
CA GLN A 185 23.34 10.92 22.32
C GLN A 185 23.99 10.81 20.94
N ALA A 186 24.02 11.90 20.17
CA ALA A 186 24.54 11.89 18.79
C ALA A 186 25.94 11.26 18.65
N SER A 187 26.78 11.43 19.68
CA SER A 187 28.14 10.86 19.72
C SER A 187 28.19 9.42 20.20
N SER A 188 27.11 8.89 20.75
CA SER A 188 27.06 7.54 21.35
C SER A 188 25.63 7.00 21.28
N MET A 189 25.28 6.40 20.15
CA MET A 189 24.00 5.74 19.91
C MET A 189 24.13 4.25 20.20
N VAL A 190 23.17 3.69 20.94
CA VAL A 190 23.08 2.27 21.24
C VAL A 190 21.99 1.65 20.38
N ALA A 191 22.33 0.66 19.57
CA ALA A 191 21.35 -0.13 18.83
C ALA A 191 20.59 -1.05 19.78
N VAL A 192 19.31 -0.78 19.98
CA VAL A 192 18.46 -1.57 20.87
C VAL A 192 17.81 -2.73 20.14
N TYR A 193 17.29 -2.46 18.94
CA TYR A 193 16.65 -3.46 18.09
C TYR A 193 17.31 -3.52 16.74
N GLU A 194 17.48 -4.73 16.21
CA GLU A 194 17.93 -4.98 14.86
C GLU A 194 17.17 -6.18 14.30
N PHE A 195 16.29 -5.94 13.34
CA PHE A 195 15.41 -6.96 12.79
C PHE A 195 15.57 -7.09 11.28
N ASN A 196 15.69 -8.33 10.83
CA ASN A 196 15.60 -8.73 9.43
C ASN A 196 14.30 -9.51 9.18
N PHE A 197 14.09 -9.94 7.94
CA PHE A 197 12.86 -10.64 7.55
C PHE A 197 13.19 -12.02 7.00
N SER A 198 12.19 -12.93 7.07
CA SER A 198 12.23 -14.27 6.49
C SER A 198 10.93 -14.58 5.75
N GLY A 199 10.89 -15.74 5.08
CA GLY A 199 9.75 -16.11 4.23
C GLY A 199 9.74 -15.36 2.91
N SER A 200 8.62 -15.39 2.20
CA SER A 200 8.50 -14.77 0.88
C SER A 200 7.08 -14.33 0.58
N VAL A 201 6.95 -13.35 -0.31
CA VAL A 201 5.67 -12.87 -0.86
C VAL A 201 5.76 -12.90 -2.38
N THR A 202 4.83 -13.60 -3.04
CA THR A 202 4.71 -13.63 -4.50
C THR A 202 3.67 -12.61 -4.94
N ILE A 203 4.05 -11.75 -5.88
CA ILE A 203 3.18 -10.74 -6.48
C ILE A 203 2.83 -11.19 -7.89
N THR A 204 1.53 -11.24 -8.19
CA THR A 204 0.98 -11.58 -9.51
C THR A 204 0.30 -10.36 -10.13
N THR A 205 0.20 -10.34 -11.46
CA THR A 205 -0.44 -9.27 -12.23
C THR A 205 -1.59 -9.83 -13.08
N PRO A 206 -2.61 -10.44 -12.46
CA PRO A 206 -3.66 -11.13 -13.20
C PRO A 206 -4.46 -10.18 -14.08
N THR A 207 -4.87 -10.68 -15.24
CA THR A 207 -5.77 -10.02 -16.19
C THR A 207 -6.81 -11.01 -16.68
N CYS A 208 -7.86 -10.50 -17.32
CA CYS A 208 -8.87 -11.34 -17.96
C CYS A 208 -9.00 -10.98 -19.43
N ASN A 209 -9.37 -11.97 -20.23
CA ASN A 209 -9.71 -11.82 -21.63
C ASN A 209 -11.23 -11.85 -21.82
N ILE A 210 -11.73 -11.12 -22.81
CA ILE A 210 -13.13 -11.21 -23.19
C ILE A 210 -13.35 -12.56 -23.90
N THR A 211 -14.39 -13.28 -23.52
CA THR A 211 -14.64 -14.65 -24.00
C THR A 211 -15.03 -14.72 -25.48
N THR A 212 -15.40 -13.60 -26.12
CA THR A 212 -15.74 -13.56 -27.55
C THR A 212 -14.51 -13.42 -28.42
N THR A 213 -14.44 -14.17 -29.51
CA THR A 213 -13.30 -14.17 -30.48
C THR A 213 -13.03 -12.80 -31.12
N SER A 214 -14.04 -11.93 -31.18
CA SER A 214 -13.95 -10.59 -31.79
C SER A 214 -13.91 -9.43 -30.78
N GLY A 215 -14.03 -9.73 -29.47
CA GLY A 215 -14.21 -8.69 -28.45
C GLY A 215 -15.57 -7.97 -28.53
N VAL A 216 -16.47 -8.40 -29.42
CA VAL A 216 -17.78 -7.80 -29.63
C VAL A 216 -18.88 -8.63 -28.98
N VAL A 217 -19.69 -7.99 -28.14
CA VAL A 217 -20.93 -8.57 -27.59
C VAL A 217 -22.10 -8.04 -28.40
N THR A 218 -22.77 -8.93 -29.15
CA THR A 218 -23.97 -8.58 -29.92
C THR A 218 -25.24 -8.86 -29.10
N VAL A 219 -26.08 -7.85 -28.93
CA VAL A 219 -27.34 -7.92 -28.18
C VAL A 219 -28.51 -7.81 -29.14
N HIS A 220 -29.25 -8.88 -29.34
CA HIS A 220 -30.44 -8.90 -30.16
C HIS A 220 -31.63 -8.30 -29.39
N MET A 221 -31.92 -7.04 -29.67
CA MET A 221 -33.01 -6.28 -29.00
C MET A 221 -34.40 -6.69 -29.49
N GLY A 222 -34.50 -7.31 -30.69
CA GLY A 222 -35.75 -7.77 -31.28
C GLY A 222 -36.62 -6.62 -31.83
N GLU A 223 -37.67 -7.00 -32.56
CA GLU A 223 -38.67 -6.05 -33.05
C GLU A 223 -39.68 -5.68 -31.98
N ASN A 224 -40.02 -4.39 -31.93
CA ASN A 224 -40.93 -3.87 -30.94
C ASN A 224 -42.00 -2.96 -31.58
N ALA A 225 -43.25 -3.29 -31.39
CA ALA A 225 -44.36 -2.49 -31.92
C ALA A 225 -44.44 -1.15 -31.19
N ILE A 226 -44.72 -0.07 -31.96
CA ILE A 226 -44.84 1.33 -31.46
C ILE A 226 -45.85 1.41 -30.29
N LYS A 227 -46.93 0.61 -30.32
CA LYS A 227 -47.97 0.61 -29.26
C LYS A 227 -47.45 0.26 -27.85
N LYS A 228 -46.20 -0.25 -27.74
CA LYS A 228 -45.54 -0.46 -26.43
C LYS A 228 -45.06 0.83 -25.80
N PHE A 229 -44.91 1.89 -26.59
CA PHE A 229 -44.42 3.19 -26.14
C PHE A 229 -45.65 4.09 -25.93
N THR A 230 -46.12 4.20 -24.70
CA THR A 230 -47.36 4.86 -24.29
C THR A 230 -47.13 6.23 -23.66
N GLY A 231 -45.90 6.69 -23.61
CA GLY A 231 -45.47 7.96 -23.04
C GLY A 231 -44.03 7.91 -22.63
N ILE A 232 -43.42 9.08 -22.39
CA ILE A 232 -42.01 9.19 -21.96
C ILE A 232 -41.75 8.32 -20.74
N GLY A 233 -40.68 7.48 -20.80
CA GLY A 233 -40.35 6.52 -19.77
C GLY A 233 -40.93 5.12 -19.96
N SER A 234 -41.93 4.93 -20.84
CA SER A 234 -42.37 3.58 -21.20
C SER A 234 -41.24 2.80 -21.92
N ALA A 235 -41.08 1.53 -21.58
CA ALA A 235 -39.92 0.75 -22.02
C ALA A 235 -40.31 -0.69 -22.39
N THR A 236 -39.42 -1.33 -23.15
CA THR A 236 -39.50 -2.76 -23.47
C THR A 236 -38.91 -3.63 -22.38
N SER A 237 -39.00 -4.95 -22.51
CA SER A 237 -38.36 -5.89 -21.59
C SER A 237 -36.84 -5.80 -21.72
N TRP A 238 -36.15 -6.02 -20.60
CA TRP A 238 -34.70 -6.09 -20.52
C TRP A 238 -34.17 -7.25 -21.36
N LYS A 239 -33.07 -7.01 -22.07
CA LYS A 239 -32.25 -8.01 -22.77
C LYS A 239 -30.91 -8.14 -22.09
N ASN A 240 -30.39 -9.35 -21.99
CA ASN A 240 -29.07 -9.61 -21.45
C ASN A 240 -27.98 -9.06 -22.40
N ALA A 241 -27.15 -8.21 -21.88
CA ALA A 241 -25.98 -7.60 -22.53
C ALA A 241 -24.69 -7.88 -21.75
N GLY A 242 -24.71 -8.85 -20.84
CA GLY A 242 -23.61 -9.17 -19.95
C GLY A 242 -22.31 -9.48 -20.68
N ILE A 243 -21.21 -9.04 -20.06
CA ILE A 243 -19.87 -9.25 -20.59
C ILE A 243 -19.25 -10.43 -19.83
N THR A 244 -18.88 -11.49 -20.54
CA THR A 244 -18.20 -12.64 -19.96
C THR A 244 -16.68 -12.50 -20.14
N LEU A 245 -15.95 -12.62 -19.04
CA LEU A 245 -14.50 -12.57 -19.00
C LEU A 245 -13.95 -13.94 -18.62
N THR A 246 -12.85 -14.33 -19.24
CA THR A 246 -12.05 -15.49 -18.85
C THR A 246 -10.75 -15.01 -18.22
N CYS A 247 -10.52 -15.39 -16.96
CA CYS A 247 -9.39 -14.99 -16.15
C CYS A 247 -8.49 -16.21 -15.91
N PRO A 248 -7.35 -16.33 -16.61
CA PRO A 248 -6.49 -17.51 -16.50
C PRO A 248 -5.77 -17.58 -15.15
N GLU A 249 -5.63 -16.45 -14.46
CA GLU A 249 -4.95 -16.35 -13.17
C GLU A 249 -5.90 -15.88 -12.06
N THR A 250 -5.64 -16.33 -10.85
CA THR A 250 -6.42 -15.96 -9.67
C THR A 250 -6.08 -14.57 -9.18
N PHE A 251 -7.10 -13.78 -8.85
CA PHE A 251 -6.98 -12.50 -8.14
C PHE A 251 -6.94 -12.76 -6.64
N TYR A 252 -5.74 -12.85 -6.06
CA TYR A 252 -5.58 -13.13 -4.61
C TYR A 252 -5.99 -11.96 -3.71
N GLY A 253 -6.02 -10.76 -4.26
CA GLY A 253 -6.20 -9.53 -3.48
C GLY A 253 -4.87 -8.92 -3.02
N ASN A 254 -4.98 -7.85 -2.23
CA ASN A 254 -3.85 -7.15 -1.63
C ASN A 254 -4.21 -6.67 -0.21
N SER A 255 -3.21 -6.38 0.62
CA SER A 255 -3.51 -5.90 1.97
C SER A 255 -3.87 -4.41 2.00
N GLY A 256 -3.53 -3.65 0.96
CA GLY A 256 -3.68 -2.21 0.99
C GLY A 256 -3.02 -1.62 2.23
N VAL A 257 -3.73 -0.75 2.94
CA VAL A 257 -3.32 -0.20 4.24
C VAL A 257 -3.87 -0.98 5.44
N ASP A 258 -4.67 -2.01 5.21
CA ASP A 258 -5.19 -2.86 6.27
C ASP A 258 -4.12 -3.85 6.67
N ASN A 259 -3.74 -3.77 7.91
CA ASN A 259 -2.52 -4.35 8.41
C ASN A 259 -2.59 -5.87 8.56
N LEU A 260 -1.56 -6.52 8.06
CA LEU A 260 -1.15 -7.82 8.55
C LEU A 260 -0.25 -7.55 9.76
N ILE A 261 -0.74 -7.85 10.95
CA ILE A 261 -0.03 -7.53 12.18
C ILE A 261 0.75 -8.75 12.65
N VAL A 262 2.07 -8.59 12.77
CA VAL A 262 2.91 -9.53 13.53
C VAL A 262 3.17 -8.87 14.88
N SER A 263 2.46 -9.32 15.89
CA SER A 263 2.66 -8.85 17.27
C SER A 263 3.44 -9.87 18.08
N ALA A 264 4.39 -9.38 18.85
CA ALA A 264 5.19 -10.21 19.73
C ALA A 264 5.26 -9.61 21.13
N GLY A 265 5.07 -10.45 22.14
CA GLY A 265 5.43 -10.13 23.52
C GLY A 265 6.90 -10.40 23.80
N ASN A 266 7.41 -9.88 24.91
CA ASN A 266 8.76 -10.14 25.45
C ASN A 266 9.91 -9.89 24.46
N TYR A 267 9.78 -8.85 23.61
CA TYR A 267 10.82 -8.41 22.66
C TYR A 267 11.25 -9.45 21.61
N SER A 268 10.50 -10.54 21.44
CA SER A 268 10.79 -11.57 20.43
C SER A 268 9.68 -11.65 19.39
N PRO A 269 9.82 -11.01 18.22
CA PRO A 269 8.81 -11.05 17.17
C PRO A 269 8.69 -12.43 16.49
N THR A 270 9.60 -13.36 16.77
CA THR A 270 9.59 -14.71 16.18
C THR A 270 8.45 -15.60 16.70
N THR A 271 7.82 -15.23 17.81
CA THR A 271 6.71 -15.99 18.41
C THR A 271 5.37 -15.28 18.27
N GLY A 272 5.32 -14.23 17.45
CA GLY A 272 4.15 -13.39 17.29
C GLY A 272 2.99 -14.08 16.55
N THR A 273 1.79 -13.59 16.80
CA THR A 273 0.59 -13.96 16.04
C THR A 273 0.44 -13.05 14.83
N THR A 274 0.12 -13.64 13.68
CA THR A 274 -0.23 -12.88 12.49
C THR A 274 -1.75 -12.77 12.39
N ASN A 275 -2.26 -11.55 12.36
CA ASN A 275 -3.66 -11.24 12.16
C ASN A 275 -3.81 -10.36 10.91
N GLY A 276 -4.93 -10.51 10.23
CA GLY A 276 -5.27 -9.70 9.05
C GLY A 276 -5.76 -10.54 7.89
N SER A 277 -6.29 -9.86 6.88
CA SER A 277 -6.80 -10.46 5.66
C SER A 277 -6.51 -9.60 4.44
N LEU A 278 -6.50 -10.22 3.27
CA LEU A 278 -6.40 -9.48 2.01
C LEU A 278 -7.76 -8.89 1.63
N ARG A 279 -7.75 -7.70 1.07
CA ARG A 279 -8.88 -7.12 0.36
C ARG A 279 -8.97 -7.74 -1.01
N GLN A 280 -10.19 -8.05 -1.46
CA GLN A 280 -10.42 -8.51 -2.81
C GLN A 280 -10.06 -7.42 -3.82
N ASN A 281 -9.50 -7.83 -4.94
CA ASN A 281 -9.40 -6.99 -6.11
C ASN A 281 -10.81 -6.71 -6.67
N PHE A 282 -10.93 -5.68 -7.48
CA PHE A 282 -12.19 -5.33 -8.13
C PHE A 282 -11.98 -5.00 -9.61
N TRP A 283 -13.03 -5.20 -10.39
CA TRP A 283 -13.09 -4.70 -11.75
C TRP A 283 -13.81 -3.35 -11.78
N GLN A 284 -13.43 -2.52 -12.72
CA GLN A 284 -14.12 -1.28 -13.04
C GLN A 284 -14.51 -1.30 -14.51
N LEU A 285 -15.78 -1.02 -14.78
CA LEU A 285 -16.33 -0.92 -16.12
C LEU A 285 -16.56 0.54 -16.47
N ASN A 286 -15.99 0.97 -17.60
CA ASN A 286 -16.30 2.24 -18.25
C ASN A 286 -17.11 1.97 -19.52
N LEU A 287 -18.18 2.75 -19.72
CA LEU A 287 -19.09 2.65 -20.85
C LEU A 287 -19.03 3.96 -21.64
N THR A 288 -18.69 3.87 -22.94
CA THR A 288 -18.62 5.02 -23.84
C THR A 288 -19.57 4.82 -25.01
N PRO A 289 -20.75 5.46 -25.02
CA PRO A 289 -21.70 5.38 -26.12
C PRO A 289 -21.13 6.00 -27.41
N GLY A 290 -21.32 5.30 -28.54
CA GLY A 290 -20.78 5.75 -29.83
C GLY A 290 -21.51 6.99 -30.42
N ASN A 291 -22.79 7.16 -30.10
CA ASN A 291 -23.63 8.25 -30.66
C ASN A 291 -24.18 9.22 -29.59
N GLY A 292 -23.56 9.24 -28.42
CA GLY A 292 -23.87 10.16 -27.34
C GLY A 292 -24.86 9.64 -26.30
N ILE A 293 -25.09 10.48 -25.31
CA ILE A 293 -25.89 10.19 -24.12
C ILE A 293 -27.13 11.09 -24.15
N ILE A 294 -28.31 10.49 -23.96
CA ILE A 294 -29.57 11.23 -23.81
C ILE A 294 -29.78 11.63 -22.36
N ASP A 295 -29.63 10.68 -21.43
CA ASP A 295 -29.73 10.94 -19.98
C ASP A 295 -28.73 10.05 -19.22
N ALA A 296 -27.66 10.66 -18.78
CA ALA A 296 -26.60 9.93 -18.07
C ALA A 296 -27.06 9.33 -16.74
N LYS A 297 -27.91 10.03 -15.99
CA LYS A 297 -28.41 9.56 -14.68
C LYS A 297 -29.35 8.37 -14.80
N LYS A 298 -30.09 8.31 -15.92
CA LYS A 298 -31.00 7.22 -16.24
C LYS A 298 -30.39 6.18 -17.16
N GLY A 299 -29.09 6.26 -17.47
CA GLY A 299 -28.38 5.31 -18.31
C GLY A 299 -28.91 5.22 -19.75
N ILE A 300 -29.42 6.31 -20.30
CA ILE A 300 -30.04 6.33 -21.63
C ILE A 300 -29.04 6.85 -22.66
N ILE A 301 -28.76 6.04 -23.68
CA ILE A 301 -27.86 6.34 -24.79
C ILE A 301 -28.65 6.53 -26.09
N ALA A 302 -28.05 7.29 -27.02
CA ALA A 302 -28.64 7.54 -28.31
C ALA A 302 -28.50 6.35 -29.26
N LEU A 303 -29.42 6.25 -30.20
CA LEU A 303 -29.33 5.28 -31.31
C LEU A 303 -28.30 5.71 -32.32
N ASN A 304 -27.81 4.78 -33.13
CA ASN A 304 -26.89 5.04 -34.22
C ASN A 304 -27.55 5.96 -35.25
N ASP A 305 -26.80 6.88 -35.79
CA ASP A 305 -27.28 7.76 -36.86
C ASP A 305 -27.51 6.97 -38.15
N SER A 306 -28.73 7.12 -38.66
CA SER A 306 -29.18 6.49 -39.92
C SER A 306 -30.36 7.28 -40.49
N PRO A 307 -30.50 7.40 -41.82
CA PRO A 307 -31.68 8.03 -42.45
C PRO A 307 -32.99 7.34 -42.06
N ILE A 308 -32.95 6.09 -41.70
CA ILE A 308 -34.11 5.25 -41.33
C ILE A 308 -34.18 4.92 -39.84
N LYS A 309 -33.46 5.70 -38.99
CA LYS A 309 -33.48 5.46 -37.54
C LYS A 309 -34.85 5.75 -36.92
N ALA A 310 -35.22 5.00 -35.91
CA ALA A 310 -36.38 5.30 -35.08
C ALA A 310 -36.17 6.64 -34.34
N LYS A 311 -37.24 7.39 -34.09
CA LYS A 311 -37.19 8.66 -33.36
C LYS A 311 -37.98 8.53 -32.05
N GLY A 312 -37.59 9.34 -31.07
CA GLY A 312 -38.25 9.39 -29.75
C GLY A 312 -37.98 8.21 -28.84
N VAL A 313 -36.98 7.39 -29.20
CA VAL A 313 -36.53 6.23 -28.35
C VAL A 313 -35.02 6.26 -28.18
N GLY A 314 -34.56 5.73 -27.05
CA GLY A 314 -33.16 5.46 -26.75
C GLY A 314 -32.97 4.04 -26.22
N ILE A 315 -31.72 3.68 -25.93
CA ILE A 315 -31.37 2.42 -25.26
C ILE A 315 -31.02 2.75 -23.81
N GLN A 316 -31.73 2.13 -22.88
CA GLN A 316 -31.46 2.25 -21.45
C GLN A 316 -30.63 1.06 -20.96
N LEU A 317 -29.62 1.34 -20.12
CA LEU A 317 -28.70 0.36 -19.56
C LEU A 317 -28.94 0.14 -18.07
N SER A 318 -28.80 -1.09 -17.63
CA SER A 318 -28.96 -1.50 -16.23
C SER A 318 -28.00 -2.63 -15.86
N SER A 319 -27.63 -2.73 -14.59
CA SER A 319 -26.88 -3.85 -14.01
C SER A 319 -27.78 -5.01 -13.58
N THR A 320 -29.09 -4.81 -13.57
CA THR A 320 -30.10 -5.84 -13.22
C THR A 320 -31.33 -5.69 -14.11
N THR A 321 -32.26 -6.63 -14.02
CA THR A 321 -33.58 -6.52 -14.68
C THR A 321 -34.57 -5.67 -13.90
N LYS A 322 -34.13 -4.93 -12.89
CA LYS A 322 -34.96 -4.07 -12.03
C LYS A 322 -34.61 -2.59 -12.23
N GLU A 323 -35.54 -1.69 -11.97
CA GLU A 323 -35.32 -0.24 -12.04
C GLU A 323 -34.20 0.24 -11.08
N SER A 324 -34.01 -0.45 -9.95
CA SER A 324 -32.93 -0.15 -9.00
C SER A 324 -31.52 -0.40 -9.55
N GLY A 325 -31.39 -1.14 -10.65
CA GLY A 325 -30.13 -1.43 -11.30
C GLY A 325 -29.75 -0.47 -12.44
N ILE A 326 -30.59 0.54 -12.73
CA ILE A 326 -30.31 1.52 -13.79
C ILE A 326 -28.92 2.14 -13.57
N ILE A 327 -28.11 2.11 -14.64
CA ILE A 327 -26.75 2.58 -14.60
C ILE A 327 -26.72 4.11 -14.70
N ASN A 328 -26.04 4.75 -13.75
CA ASN A 328 -25.65 6.14 -13.91
C ASN A 328 -24.29 6.18 -14.65
N LEU A 329 -24.29 6.64 -15.91
CA LEU A 329 -23.11 6.70 -16.76
C LEU A 329 -22.04 7.69 -16.25
N ASN A 330 -22.39 8.58 -15.31
CA ASN A 330 -21.43 9.47 -14.64
C ASN A 330 -20.79 8.86 -13.40
N ALA A 331 -21.22 7.66 -12.95
CA ALA A 331 -20.74 6.99 -11.76
C ALA A 331 -19.77 5.86 -12.14
N ARG A 332 -18.86 5.54 -11.23
CA ARG A 332 -18.01 4.34 -11.37
C ARG A 332 -18.89 3.08 -11.26
N ILE A 333 -18.73 2.17 -12.20
CA ILE A 333 -19.35 0.85 -12.17
C ILE A 333 -18.27 -0.13 -11.76
N VAL A 334 -18.41 -0.73 -10.58
CA VAL A 334 -17.40 -1.62 -10.00
C VAL A 334 -18.05 -2.91 -9.48
N GLY A 335 -17.24 -3.96 -9.44
CA GLY A 335 -17.62 -5.21 -8.77
C GLY A 335 -16.40 -5.96 -8.29
N LEU A 336 -16.59 -6.81 -7.29
CA LEU A 336 -15.50 -7.59 -6.70
C LEU A 336 -15.05 -8.71 -7.64
N LEU A 337 -13.75 -8.97 -7.62
CA LEU A 337 -13.13 -10.10 -8.31
C LEU A 337 -13.03 -11.27 -7.34
N PRO A 338 -13.52 -12.47 -7.70
CA PRO A 338 -13.45 -13.63 -6.82
C PRO A 338 -11.99 -14.06 -6.63
N ASN A 339 -11.63 -14.37 -5.38
CA ASN A 339 -10.29 -14.84 -4.99
C ASN A 339 -10.22 -16.37 -4.77
N ASN A 340 -11.22 -17.10 -5.23
CA ASN A 340 -11.40 -18.54 -5.04
C ASN A 340 -10.97 -19.40 -6.25
N GLY A 341 -10.23 -18.82 -7.21
CA GLY A 341 -9.79 -19.51 -8.42
C GLY A 341 -10.84 -19.62 -9.52
N THR A 342 -11.95 -18.90 -9.42
CA THR A 342 -12.95 -18.82 -10.49
C THR A 342 -12.32 -18.23 -11.74
N THR A 343 -12.41 -18.94 -12.86
CA THR A 343 -11.80 -18.56 -14.14
C THR A 343 -12.75 -17.79 -15.06
N GLN A 344 -14.03 -17.73 -14.75
CA GLN A 344 -15.02 -16.95 -15.49
C GLN A 344 -15.73 -15.95 -14.60
N ILE A 345 -15.85 -14.72 -15.10
CA ILE A 345 -16.51 -13.60 -14.42
C ILE A 345 -17.53 -13.02 -15.38
N ILE A 346 -18.75 -12.83 -14.92
CA ILE A 346 -19.79 -12.17 -15.68
C ILE A 346 -20.02 -10.80 -15.09
N ILE A 347 -19.78 -9.76 -15.90
CA ILE A 347 -20.19 -8.40 -15.58
C ILE A 347 -21.63 -8.25 -16.02
N PRO A 348 -22.59 -8.08 -15.08
CA PRO A 348 -23.99 -7.99 -15.42
C PRO A 348 -24.29 -6.68 -16.13
N LEU A 349 -24.87 -6.77 -17.31
CA LEU A 349 -25.32 -5.64 -18.11
C LEU A 349 -26.63 -6.06 -18.83
N TYR A 350 -27.61 -5.16 -18.83
CA TYR A 350 -28.88 -5.34 -19.50
C TYR A 350 -29.20 -4.08 -20.30
N ALA A 351 -29.93 -4.25 -21.40
CA ALA A 351 -30.37 -3.17 -22.25
C ALA A 351 -31.86 -3.31 -22.60
N ARG A 352 -32.54 -2.17 -22.75
CA ARG A 352 -33.92 -2.12 -23.25
C ARG A 352 -34.13 -0.86 -24.05
N TYR A 353 -35.14 -0.84 -24.91
CA TYR A 353 -35.61 0.42 -25.51
C TYR A 353 -36.48 1.16 -24.49
N ILE A 354 -36.35 2.49 -24.50
CA ILE A 354 -37.15 3.41 -23.67
C ILE A 354 -37.59 4.60 -24.49
N GLN A 355 -38.84 5.02 -24.31
CA GLN A 355 -39.36 6.23 -24.93
C GLN A 355 -38.75 7.48 -24.28
N THR A 356 -38.19 8.38 -25.10
CA THR A 356 -37.50 9.59 -24.65
C THR A 356 -38.18 10.88 -25.06
N GLU A 357 -39.12 10.83 -26.02
CA GLU A 357 -39.88 11.98 -26.51
C GLU A 357 -41.36 11.65 -26.54
N GLU A 358 -42.20 12.68 -26.63
CA GLU A 358 -43.68 12.50 -26.70
C GLU A 358 -44.16 11.70 -27.90
N LYS A 359 -43.49 11.82 -29.04
CA LYS A 359 -43.80 11.10 -30.27
C LYS A 359 -42.72 10.12 -30.65
N VAL A 360 -43.14 8.90 -30.95
CA VAL A 360 -42.27 7.81 -31.41
C VAL A 360 -42.55 7.56 -32.89
N SER A 361 -41.49 7.48 -33.71
CA SER A 361 -41.59 7.07 -35.13
C SER A 361 -40.88 5.73 -35.34
N PRO A 362 -41.46 4.87 -36.22
CA PRO A 362 -40.83 3.59 -36.52
C PRO A 362 -39.50 3.79 -37.24
N GLY A 363 -38.61 2.82 -37.10
CA GLY A 363 -37.32 2.84 -37.75
C GLY A 363 -36.32 1.87 -37.15
N ARG A 364 -35.11 1.89 -37.66
CA ARG A 364 -34.00 1.10 -37.16
C ARG A 364 -33.55 1.65 -35.79
N ALA A 365 -33.38 0.78 -34.83
CA ALA A 365 -33.08 1.18 -33.43
C ALA A 365 -31.78 0.52 -32.93
N ASP A 366 -30.74 0.57 -33.73
CA ASP A 366 -29.43 0.07 -33.34
C ASP A 366 -28.71 1.08 -32.45
N GLY A 367 -27.84 0.60 -31.59
CA GLY A 367 -26.91 1.39 -30.81
C GLY A 367 -25.59 0.64 -30.63
N ASN A 368 -24.54 1.38 -30.43
CA ASN A 368 -23.22 0.81 -30.11
C ASN A 368 -22.66 1.45 -28.85
N LEU A 369 -21.87 0.66 -28.14
CA LEU A 369 -21.27 1.01 -26.87
C LEU A 369 -19.89 0.41 -26.79
N ILE A 370 -18.88 1.23 -26.54
CA ILE A 370 -17.52 0.77 -26.21
C ILE A 370 -17.47 0.55 -24.71
N TYR A 371 -16.99 -0.58 -24.29
CA TYR A 371 -16.74 -0.87 -22.89
C TYR A 371 -15.25 -1.15 -22.66
N THR A 372 -14.76 -0.63 -21.53
CA THR A 372 -13.39 -0.87 -21.07
C THR A 372 -13.47 -1.43 -19.65
N VAL A 373 -12.80 -2.57 -19.45
CA VAL A 373 -12.70 -3.20 -18.12
C VAL A 373 -11.26 -3.04 -17.63
N SER A 374 -11.11 -2.50 -16.45
CA SER A 374 -9.83 -2.44 -15.73
C SER A 374 -9.92 -3.20 -14.42
N TYR A 375 -8.78 -3.68 -13.91
CA TYR A 375 -8.66 -4.49 -12.71
C TYR A 375 -7.76 -3.78 -11.70
N GLN A 376 -8.22 -3.68 -10.44
CA GLN A 376 -7.50 -3.02 -9.35
C GLN A 376 -7.51 -3.85 -8.07
#